data_afb76f87de4606001e4b16ceb6326977
#
_entry.id   afb76f87de4606001e4b16ceb6326977
#
_cell.length_a   1.000
_cell.length_b   1.000
_cell.length_c   1.000
_cell.angle_alpha   90.00
_cell.angle_beta   90.00
_cell.angle_gamma   90.00
#
_symmetry.space_group_name_H-M   'P 1'
#
loop_
_entity.id
_entity.type
_entity.pdbx_description
1 polymer ?
#
loop_
_entity_poly.entity_id
_entity_poly.type
_entity_poly.pdbx_seq_one_letter_code
_entity_poly.pdbx_strand_id
1 'polypeptide(L)'
;MNMDVLKAQRDKLAANSRDFGSKLIWKPEPGSQTVRIVPYIYNPDTPFTEVYMHYDCVKTPVISPITYGRRDPIKEFSEKIRENAAGNREMYKLADMLDPKVRMYVPIIIRGRELEGVKFWGISSKTFGELMQFSDEPAYGDFSDPVTGYDLKVTYTKATVPGTYASTTILPMPKSQVTDRQDVLQLLAQMPDVLTLWKEPSIADLEDILRRFTENGNTKVDVKQGNNSAAPNRNQGAGITGTAPGSVPTPSPYPNLNIAQPQTPLPNVNVPVGTNQIDVRASFDQYFKKQA
;
A
#
# COMPACT_ATOMS: atom_id res chain seq x y z
N MET A 1 -3.92 -1.33 -43.05
CA MET A 1 -3.68 -1.80 -41.67
C MET A 1 -4.98 -1.60 -40.91
N ASN A 2 -5.53 -2.65 -40.26
CA ASN A 2 -6.80 -2.55 -39.53
C ASN A 2 -6.53 -2.11 -38.10
N MET A 3 -6.93 -0.87 -37.75
CA MET A 3 -6.68 -0.25 -36.44
C MET A 3 -7.46 -0.93 -35.33
N ASP A 4 -8.61 -1.55 -35.63
CA ASP A 4 -9.40 -2.24 -34.57
C ASP A 4 -8.76 -3.57 -34.18
N VAL A 5 -8.12 -4.26 -35.13
CA VAL A 5 -7.32 -5.47 -34.84
C VAL A 5 -6.11 -5.12 -33.98
N LEU A 6 -5.43 -4.01 -34.26
CA LEU A 6 -4.29 -3.57 -33.44
C LEU A 6 -4.69 -3.16 -32.03
N LYS A 7 -5.83 -2.46 -31.90
CA LYS A 7 -6.40 -2.13 -30.58
C LYS A 7 -6.72 -3.40 -29.80
N ALA A 8 -7.40 -4.39 -30.44
CA ALA A 8 -7.73 -5.65 -29.80
C ALA A 8 -6.48 -6.45 -29.38
N GLN A 9 -5.42 -6.46 -30.19
CA GLN A 9 -4.15 -7.08 -29.85
C GLN A 9 -3.46 -6.38 -28.68
N ARG A 10 -3.43 -5.04 -28.70
CA ARG A 10 -2.90 -4.23 -27.58
C ARG A 10 -3.67 -4.53 -26.27
N ASP A 11 -5.00 -4.58 -26.35
CA ASP A 11 -5.85 -4.81 -25.17
C ASP A 11 -5.70 -6.23 -24.63
N LYS A 12 -5.49 -7.24 -25.50
CA LYS A 12 -5.09 -8.59 -25.08
C LYS A 12 -3.74 -8.63 -24.39
N LEU A 13 -2.73 -7.95 -24.93
CA LEU A 13 -1.40 -7.88 -24.30
C LEU A 13 -1.47 -7.17 -22.94
N ALA A 14 -2.23 -6.10 -22.84
CA ALA A 14 -2.45 -5.40 -21.59
C ALA A 14 -3.21 -6.24 -20.56
N ALA A 15 -4.19 -7.04 -20.98
CA ALA A 15 -4.92 -7.97 -20.12
C ALA A 15 -4.01 -9.10 -19.61
N ASN A 16 -3.18 -9.69 -20.49
CA ASN A 16 -2.22 -10.73 -20.11
C ASN A 16 -1.17 -10.20 -19.11
N SER A 17 -0.68 -8.97 -19.30
CA SER A 17 0.25 -8.33 -18.38
C SER A 17 -0.37 -8.10 -16.99
N ARG A 18 -1.66 -7.71 -16.93
CA ARG A 18 -2.40 -7.55 -15.66
C ARG A 18 -2.59 -8.88 -14.95
N ASP A 19 -2.95 -9.92 -15.70
CA ASP A 19 -3.14 -11.27 -15.15
C ASP A 19 -1.84 -11.84 -14.60
N PHE A 20 -0.72 -11.59 -15.27
CA PHE A 20 0.60 -11.98 -14.79
C PHE A 20 0.96 -11.29 -13.46
N GLY A 21 0.81 -9.97 -13.36
CA GLY A 21 1.07 -9.24 -12.11
C GLY A 21 0.18 -9.72 -10.95
N SER A 22 -1.11 -10.01 -11.23
CA SER A 22 -2.03 -10.51 -10.20
C SER A 22 -1.67 -11.90 -9.70
N LYS A 23 -1.13 -12.77 -10.55
CA LYS A 23 -0.67 -14.12 -10.20
C LYS A 23 0.60 -14.13 -9.35
N LEU A 24 1.41 -13.08 -9.43
CA LEU A 24 2.61 -12.94 -8.62
C LEU A 24 2.33 -12.43 -7.21
N ILE A 25 1.19 -11.75 -6.99
CA ILE A 25 0.82 -11.30 -5.66
C ILE A 25 0.10 -12.41 -4.90
N TRP A 26 0.76 -12.88 -3.84
CA TRP A 26 0.19 -13.87 -2.96
C TRP A 26 -0.73 -13.21 -1.92
N LYS A 27 -1.87 -13.83 -1.72
CA LYS A 27 -2.81 -13.53 -0.64
C LYS A 27 -3.04 -14.78 0.17
N PRO A 28 -2.90 -14.74 1.51
CA PRO A 28 -3.17 -15.92 2.31
C PRO A 28 -4.63 -16.37 2.14
N GLU A 29 -4.81 -17.68 1.94
CA GLU A 29 -6.12 -18.31 1.94
C GLU A 29 -6.56 -18.63 3.38
N PRO A 30 -7.88 -18.75 3.65
CA PRO A 30 -8.35 -19.14 4.97
C PRO A 30 -7.71 -20.44 5.44
N GLY A 31 -7.19 -20.43 6.67
CA GLY A 31 -6.43 -21.53 7.25
C GLY A 31 -4.95 -21.23 7.38
N SER A 32 -4.14 -22.27 7.46
CA SER A 32 -2.68 -22.15 7.66
C SER A 32 -1.91 -22.55 6.42
N GLN A 33 -0.95 -21.73 6.02
CA GLN A 33 -0.01 -21.98 4.95
C GLN A 33 1.41 -21.73 5.46
N THR A 34 2.37 -22.49 4.93
CA THR A 34 3.78 -22.29 5.26
C THR A 34 4.46 -21.59 4.10
N VAL A 35 5.14 -20.47 4.39
CA VAL A 35 5.89 -19.69 3.41
C VAL A 35 7.32 -19.48 3.87
N ARG A 36 8.24 -19.32 2.93
CA ARG A 36 9.61 -18.91 3.19
C ARG A 36 9.83 -17.55 2.55
N ILE A 37 10.24 -16.56 3.35
CA ILE A 37 10.77 -15.31 2.83
C ILE A 37 12.15 -15.60 2.24
N VAL A 38 12.41 -15.07 1.06
CA VAL A 38 13.67 -15.26 0.35
C VAL A 38 14.38 -13.93 0.13
N PRO A 39 15.71 -13.91 -0.01
CA PRO A 39 16.43 -12.69 -0.33
C PRO A 39 15.88 -12.03 -1.60
N TYR A 40 15.85 -10.70 -1.63
CA TYR A 40 15.38 -9.97 -2.78
C TYR A 40 16.55 -9.53 -3.65
N ILE A 41 16.63 -10.04 -4.88
CA ILE A 41 17.81 -9.81 -5.76
C ILE A 41 17.97 -8.35 -6.20
N TYR A 42 16.90 -7.54 -6.16
CA TYR A 42 16.93 -6.12 -6.52
C TYR A 42 17.22 -5.19 -5.32
N ASN A 43 17.23 -5.74 -4.11
CA ASN A 43 17.64 -5.02 -2.90
C ASN A 43 18.32 -6.00 -1.93
N PRO A 44 19.66 -6.08 -1.93
CA PRO A 44 20.41 -7.02 -1.10
C PRO A 44 20.36 -6.66 0.40
N ASP A 45 20.08 -5.41 0.75
CA ASP A 45 20.10 -4.95 2.15
C ASP A 45 18.83 -5.37 2.92
N THR A 46 17.71 -5.57 2.20
CA THR A 46 16.45 -5.97 2.81
C THR A 46 15.54 -6.67 1.81
N PRO A 47 14.82 -7.73 2.22
CA PRO A 47 13.83 -8.36 1.35
C PRO A 47 12.55 -7.54 1.17
N PHE A 48 12.40 -6.44 1.91
CA PHE A 48 11.19 -5.62 1.88
C PHE A 48 11.26 -4.49 0.85
N THR A 49 10.15 -4.27 0.16
CA THR A 49 9.95 -3.14 -0.73
C THR A 49 8.73 -2.35 -0.29
N GLU A 50 8.92 -1.06 -0.03
CA GLU A 50 7.82 -0.15 0.28
C GLU A 50 7.07 0.23 -1.00
N VAL A 51 5.77 0.01 -1.01
CA VAL A 51 4.89 0.41 -2.10
C VAL A 51 3.78 1.29 -1.55
N TYR A 52 3.73 2.51 -2.05
CA TYR A 52 2.71 3.50 -1.69
C TYR A 52 1.54 3.43 -2.68
N MET A 53 0.32 3.33 -2.18
CA MET A 53 -0.87 3.14 -2.98
C MET A 53 -2.00 4.06 -2.53
N HIS A 54 -2.70 4.67 -3.48
CA HIS A 54 -3.97 5.34 -3.22
C HIS A 54 -5.12 4.32 -3.26
N TYR A 55 -5.89 4.25 -2.18
CA TYR A 55 -7.03 3.35 -2.02
C TYR A 55 -8.35 4.08 -1.82
N ASP A 56 -8.32 5.19 -1.11
CA ASP A 56 -9.52 5.78 -0.54
C ASP A 56 -10.13 6.87 -1.43
N CYS A 57 -9.36 7.45 -2.33
CA CYS A 57 -9.84 8.39 -3.37
C CYS A 57 -10.20 7.72 -4.69
N VAL A 58 -9.85 6.44 -4.89
CA VAL A 58 -10.09 5.69 -6.12
C VAL A 58 -10.82 4.37 -5.86
N LYS A 59 -11.60 3.88 -6.83
CA LYS A 59 -12.24 2.56 -6.73
C LYS A 59 -11.24 1.43 -6.97
N THR A 60 -10.37 1.59 -7.95
CA THR A 60 -9.26 0.66 -8.23
C THR A 60 -7.98 1.28 -7.71
N PRO A 61 -7.25 0.62 -6.80
CA PRO A 61 -6.02 1.16 -6.23
C PRO A 61 -4.98 1.55 -7.28
N VAL A 62 -4.32 2.67 -7.05
CA VAL A 62 -3.29 3.25 -7.93
C VAL A 62 -1.99 3.39 -7.17
N ILE A 63 -0.88 2.98 -7.79
CA ILE A 63 0.44 3.19 -7.20
C ILE A 63 0.77 4.68 -7.19
N SER A 64 1.28 5.14 -6.05
CA SER A 64 1.77 6.51 -5.91
C SER A 64 3.18 6.63 -6.47
N PRO A 65 3.52 7.68 -7.22
CA PRO A 65 4.87 7.96 -7.70
C PRO A 65 5.92 8.09 -6.60
N ILE A 66 5.51 8.34 -5.35
CA ILE A 66 6.41 8.33 -4.19
C ILE A 66 7.16 7.01 -4.08
N THR A 67 6.54 5.89 -4.46
CA THR A 67 7.19 4.57 -4.54
C THR A 67 8.48 4.60 -5.37
N TYR A 68 8.54 5.47 -6.36
CA TYR A 68 9.68 5.66 -7.24
C TYR A 68 10.51 6.92 -6.91
N GLY A 69 10.27 7.53 -5.74
CA GLY A 69 10.92 8.78 -5.32
C GLY A 69 10.50 10.01 -6.13
N ARG A 70 9.31 9.97 -6.74
CA ARG A 70 8.78 11.03 -7.59
C ARG A 70 7.65 11.80 -6.92
N ARG A 71 7.38 12.99 -7.45
CA ARG A 71 6.30 13.88 -7.01
C ARG A 71 4.92 13.22 -7.18
N ASP A 72 4.05 13.42 -6.19
CA ASP A 72 2.66 12.95 -6.19
C ASP A 72 1.70 14.12 -5.92
N PRO A 73 0.95 14.60 -6.91
CA PRO A 73 0.06 15.74 -6.75
C PRO A 73 -1.11 15.47 -5.79
N ILE A 74 -1.55 14.22 -5.63
CA ILE A 74 -2.62 13.85 -4.67
C ILE A 74 -2.08 13.99 -3.24
N LYS A 75 -0.86 13.52 -2.98
CA LYS A 75 -0.20 13.65 -1.69
C LYS A 75 0.07 15.11 -1.33
N GLU A 76 0.60 15.89 -2.26
CA GLU A 76 0.84 17.31 -2.06
C GLU A 76 -0.44 18.08 -1.74
N PHE A 77 -1.56 17.71 -2.38
CA PHE A 77 -2.85 18.30 -2.08
C PHE A 77 -3.36 17.90 -0.68
N SER A 78 -3.16 16.65 -0.27
CA SER A 78 -3.51 16.20 1.09
C SER A 78 -2.76 16.96 2.16
N GLU A 79 -1.46 17.25 1.95
CA GLU A 79 -0.63 18.03 2.87
C GLU A 79 -1.15 19.47 3.01
N LYS A 80 -1.50 20.11 1.90
CA LYS A 80 -2.09 21.46 1.92
C LYS A 80 -3.43 21.52 2.64
N ILE A 81 -4.29 20.49 2.46
CA ILE A 81 -5.54 20.37 3.23
C ILE A 81 -5.21 20.31 4.73
N ARG A 82 -4.20 19.52 5.10
CA ARG A 82 -3.80 19.33 6.50
C ARG A 82 -3.24 20.61 7.13
N GLU A 83 -2.41 21.34 6.39
CA GLU A 83 -1.88 22.64 6.81
C GLU A 83 -2.99 23.66 7.08
N ASN A 84 -4.04 23.65 6.24
CA ASN A 84 -5.17 24.58 6.35
C ASN A 84 -6.31 24.06 7.25
N ALA A 85 -6.18 22.87 7.82
CA ALA A 85 -7.25 22.23 8.59
C ALA A 85 -7.60 22.97 9.90
N ALA A 86 -6.64 23.68 10.52
CA ALA A 86 -6.85 24.51 11.72
C ALA A 86 -7.73 23.82 12.81
N GLY A 87 -7.55 22.49 13.02
CA GLY A 87 -8.34 21.70 13.96
C GLY A 87 -9.66 21.15 13.39
N ASN A 88 -9.99 21.39 12.13
CA ASN A 88 -11.21 20.88 11.50
C ASN A 88 -11.07 19.39 11.20
N ARG A 89 -11.84 18.56 11.92
CA ARG A 89 -11.79 17.09 11.81
C ARG A 89 -12.14 16.56 10.42
N GLU A 90 -13.06 17.20 9.71
CA GLU A 90 -13.48 16.75 8.38
C GLU A 90 -12.37 17.00 7.33
N MET A 91 -11.61 18.10 7.49
CA MET A 91 -10.42 18.33 6.64
C MET A 91 -9.34 17.28 6.89
N TYR A 92 -9.08 16.92 8.13
CA TYR A 92 -8.12 15.85 8.43
C TYR A 92 -8.57 14.50 7.83
N LYS A 93 -9.85 14.15 7.93
CA LYS A 93 -10.38 12.93 7.29
C LYS A 93 -10.21 12.97 5.76
N LEU A 94 -10.48 14.12 5.15
CA LEU A 94 -10.30 14.30 3.72
C LEU A 94 -8.85 14.12 3.30
N ALA A 95 -7.91 14.73 4.04
CA ALA A 95 -6.49 14.55 3.82
C ALA A 95 -6.09 13.07 3.96
N ASP A 96 -6.60 12.39 5.00
CA ASP A 96 -6.33 10.96 5.22
C ASP A 96 -6.85 10.06 4.09
N MET A 97 -7.95 10.43 3.42
CA MET A 97 -8.46 9.71 2.25
C MET A 97 -7.56 9.87 1.02
N LEU A 98 -6.90 11.00 0.91
CA LEU A 98 -5.99 11.32 -0.21
C LEU A 98 -4.58 10.78 0.01
N ASP A 99 -4.17 10.57 1.26
CA ASP A 99 -2.84 10.05 1.56
C ASP A 99 -2.62 8.64 1.01
N PRO A 100 -1.51 8.41 0.31
CA PRO A 100 -1.14 7.07 -0.09
C PRO A 100 -0.82 6.22 1.14
N LYS A 101 -1.29 4.97 1.14
CA LYS A 101 -1.03 4.01 2.22
C LYS A 101 0.14 3.13 1.83
N VAL A 102 1.11 3.01 2.73
CA VAL A 102 2.27 2.14 2.54
C VAL A 102 1.91 0.67 2.76
N ARG A 103 2.49 -0.19 1.92
CA ARG A 103 2.55 -1.65 2.10
C ARG A 103 3.95 -2.13 1.88
N MET A 104 4.40 -3.02 2.76
CA MET A 104 5.64 -3.75 2.57
C MET A 104 5.37 -4.97 1.71
N TYR A 105 6.05 -5.11 0.59
CA TYR A 105 6.05 -6.33 -0.22
C TYR A 105 7.32 -7.10 0.01
N VAL A 106 7.20 -8.43 0.15
CA VAL A 106 8.31 -9.32 0.41
C VAL A 106 8.23 -10.54 -0.51
N PRO A 107 9.34 -10.97 -1.13
CA PRO A 107 9.36 -12.17 -1.96
C PRO A 107 9.27 -13.42 -1.08
N ILE A 108 8.41 -14.33 -1.46
CA ILE A 108 8.20 -15.62 -0.77
C ILE A 108 8.15 -16.78 -1.75
N ILE A 109 8.46 -17.95 -1.24
CA ILE A 109 8.03 -19.23 -1.83
C ILE A 109 7.01 -19.90 -0.90
N ILE A 110 6.06 -20.61 -1.48
CA ILE A 110 5.02 -21.33 -0.74
C ILE A 110 5.45 -22.77 -0.63
N ARG A 111 5.56 -23.29 0.60
CA ARG A 111 5.96 -24.69 0.83
C ARG A 111 4.94 -25.67 0.27
N GLY A 112 5.45 -26.65 -0.47
CA GLY A 112 4.64 -27.61 -1.23
C GLY A 112 4.20 -27.10 -2.61
N ARG A 113 4.50 -25.85 -2.96
CA ARG A 113 4.18 -25.22 -4.25
C ARG A 113 5.37 -24.43 -4.81
N GLU A 114 6.58 -24.83 -4.47
CA GLU A 114 7.82 -24.11 -4.79
C GLU A 114 8.02 -23.92 -6.31
N LEU A 115 7.51 -24.84 -7.12
CA LEU A 115 7.57 -24.77 -8.60
C LEU A 115 6.69 -23.67 -9.21
N GLU A 116 5.79 -23.07 -8.43
CA GLU A 116 5.09 -21.85 -8.88
C GLU A 116 5.99 -20.63 -8.92
N GLY A 117 7.23 -20.76 -8.42
CA GLY A 117 8.20 -19.70 -8.34
C GLY A 117 7.91 -18.68 -7.23
N VAL A 118 8.63 -17.57 -7.31
CA VAL A 118 8.51 -16.49 -6.33
C VAL A 118 7.17 -15.78 -6.44
N LYS A 119 6.53 -15.57 -5.31
CA LYS A 119 5.36 -14.71 -5.14
C LYS A 119 5.73 -13.51 -4.26
N PHE A 120 4.94 -12.45 -4.34
CA PHE A 120 5.10 -11.31 -3.47
C PHE A 120 3.94 -11.21 -2.48
N TRP A 121 4.28 -11.21 -1.21
CA TRP A 121 3.31 -11.05 -0.14
C TRP A 121 3.28 -9.61 0.34
N GLY A 122 2.14 -8.93 0.17
CA GLY A 122 1.92 -7.59 0.71
C GLY A 122 1.50 -7.66 2.17
N ILE A 123 2.42 -7.37 3.08
CA ILE A 123 2.19 -7.42 4.53
C ILE A 123 1.73 -6.08 5.09
N SER A 124 0.99 -6.13 6.19
CA SER A 124 0.58 -4.95 6.96
C SER A 124 1.72 -4.48 7.87
N SER A 125 1.65 -3.23 8.33
CA SER A 125 2.60 -2.71 9.32
C SER A 125 2.62 -3.54 10.61
N LYS A 126 1.46 -4.11 11.01
CA LYS A 126 1.39 -5.03 12.15
C LYS A 126 2.21 -6.29 11.90
N THR A 127 1.99 -6.96 10.77
CA THR A 127 2.72 -8.19 10.41
C THR A 127 4.22 -7.92 10.24
N PHE A 128 4.56 -6.76 9.68
CA PHE A 128 5.96 -6.32 9.59
C PHE A 128 6.58 -6.15 10.99
N GLY A 129 5.89 -5.49 11.91
CA GLY A 129 6.36 -5.35 13.30
C GLY A 129 6.54 -6.70 14.01
N GLU A 130 5.63 -7.66 13.81
CA GLU A 130 5.77 -9.02 14.34
C GLU A 130 7.01 -9.74 13.78
N LEU A 131 7.28 -9.59 12.46
CA LEU A 131 8.49 -10.15 11.83
C LEU A 131 9.77 -9.55 12.40
N MET A 132 9.80 -8.24 12.64
CA MET A 132 10.96 -7.58 13.25
C MET A 132 11.21 -8.07 14.67
N GLN A 133 10.16 -8.27 15.47
CA GLN A 133 10.30 -8.84 16.81
C GLN A 133 10.94 -10.25 16.79
N PHE A 134 10.57 -11.08 15.80
CA PHE A 134 11.22 -12.40 15.66
C PHE A 134 12.69 -12.29 15.24
N SER A 135 13.04 -11.32 14.37
CA SER A 135 14.43 -11.09 13.98
C SER A 135 15.31 -10.64 15.15
N ASP A 136 14.75 -9.89 16.09
CA ASP A 136 15.47 -9.42 17.28
C ASP A 136 15.72 -10.53 18.30
N GLU A 137 14.99 -11.64 18.21
CA GLU A 137 15.16 -12.80 19.08
C GLU A 137 16.41 -13.61 18.69
N PRO A 138 17.39 -13.82 19.58
CA PRO A 138 18.63 -14.53 19.27
C PRO A 138 18.44 -15.96 18.72
N ALA A 139 17.30 -16.60 19.07
CA ALA A 139 16.97 -17.95 18.63
C ALA A 139 16.65 -18.00 17.12
N TYR A 140 16.11 -16.93 16.56
CA TYR A 140 15.65 -16.89 15.17
C TYR A 140 16.63 -16.16 14.26
N GLY A 141 16.89 -14.86 14.49
CA GLY A 141 17.76 -14.05 13.65
C GLY A 141 17.17 -13.77 12.25
N ASP A 142 18.01 -13.77 11.23
CA ASP A 142 17.60 -13.46 9.85
C ASP A 142 16.69 -14.56 9.26
N PHE A 143 15.42 -14.24 9.08
CA PHE A 143 14.42 -15.15 8.47
C PHE A 143 14.63 -15.32 6.97
N SER A 144 15.33 -14.41 6.31
CA SER A 144 15.54 -14.44 4.85
C SER A 144 16.81 -15.17 4.43
N ASP A 145 17.71 -15.50 5.37
CA ASP A 145 18.95 -16.19 5.06
C ASP A 145 18.67 -17.53 4.35
N PRO A 146 19.30 -17.80 3.18
CA PRO A 146 19.00 -18.99 2.39
C PRO A 146 19.32 -20.32 3.11
N VAL A 147 20.27 -20.31 4.04
CA VAL A 147 20.79 -21.52 4.71
C VAL A 147 20.25 -21.65 6.12
N THR A 148 20.30 -20.58 6.90
CA THR A 148 20.02 -20.58 8.34
C THR A 148 18.73 -19.87 8.71
N GLY A 149 18.01 -19.34 7.75
CA GLY A 149 16.72 -18.70 7.99
C GLY A 149 15.63 -19.72 8.36
N TYR A 150 14.38 -19.31 8.39
CA TYR A 150 13.27 -20.17 8.82
C TYR A 150 11.99 -19.89 8.04
N ASP A 151 11.14 -20.90 8.01
CA ASP A 151 9.81 -20.77 7.43
C ASP A 151 8.85 -20.07 8.39
N LEU A 152 7.81 -19.49 7.84
CA LEU A 152 6.73 -18.85 8.59
C LEU A 152 5.43 -19.64 8.36
N LYS A 153 4.79 -20.05 9.44
CA LYS A 153 3.41 -20.52 9.40
C LYS A 153 2.50 -19.31 9.44
N VAL A 154 1.85 -19.02 8.33
CA VAL A 154 0.89 -17.91 8.18
C VAL A 154 -0.52 -18.47 8.34
N THR A 155 -1.25 -18.01 9.33
CA THR A 155 -2.65 -18.38 9.54
C THR A 155 -3.54 -17.17 9.25
N TYR A 156 -4.40 -17.33 8.26
CA TYR A 156 -5.38 -16.31 7.88
C TYR A 156 -6.77 -16.72 8.31
N THR A 157 -7.42 -15.85 9.08
CA THR A 157 -8.81 -16.02 9.54
C THR A 157 -9.67 -14.97 8.88
N LYS A 158 -10.63 -15.41 8.06
CA LYS A 158 -11.59 -14.52 7.41
C LYS A 158 -12.58 -13.98 8.43
N ALA A 159 -12.99 -12.72 8.29
CA ALA A 159 -14.10 -12.16 9.06
C ALA A 159 -15.40 -12.93 8.71
N THR A 160 -16.05 -13.50 9.71
CA THR A 160 -17.29 -14.28 9.54
C THR A 160 -18.50 -13.57 10.10
N VAL A 161 -18.30 -12.57 10.97
CA VAL A 161 -19.36 -11.82 11.64
C VAL A 161 -19.28 -10.36 11.21
N PRO A 162 -20.41 -9.68 10.93
CA PRO A 162 -20.43 -8.24 10.68
C PRO A 162 -19.75 -7.48 11.83
N GLY A 163 -18.85 -6.56 11.49
CA GLY A 163 -18.07 -5.79 12.49
C GLY A 163 -16.77 -6.45 12.95
N THR A 164 -16.47 -7.69 12.55
CA THR A 164 -15.16 -8.30 12.75
C THR A 164 -14.23 -8.08 11.55
N TYR A 165 -12.92 -8.11 11.80
CA TYR A 165 -11.93 -7.96 10.75
C TYR A 165 -11.20 -9.29 10.50
N ALA A 166 -10.84 -9.52 9.25
CA ALA A 166 -9.94 -10.61 8.92
C ALA A 166 -8.59 -10.40 9.63
N SER A 167 -8.00 -11.47 10.13
CA SER A 167 -6.72 -11.43 10.83
C SER A 167 -5.70 -12.36 10.17
N THR A 168 -4.45 -11.93 10.21
CA THR A 168 -3.31 -12.75 9.81
C THR A 168 -2.37 -12.85 11.01
N THR A 169 -2.02 -14.05 11.40
CA THR A 169 -1.01 -14.33 12.42
C THR A 169 0.14 -15.10 11.81
N ILE A 170 1.35 -14.86 12.30
CA ILE A 170 2.57 -15.51 11.83
C ILE A 170 3.26 -16.20 13.00
N LEU A 171 3.82 -17.37 12.75
CA LEU A 171 4.63 -18.11 13.72
C LEU A 171 5.91 -18.59 13.04
N PRO A 172 7.08 -18.31 13.61
CA PRO A 172 8.34 -18.81 13.09
C PRO A 172 8.42 -20.34 13.30
N MET A 173 8.99 -21.02 12.33
CA MET A 173 9.27 -22.45 12.38
C MET A 173 10.76 -22.67 12.66
N PRO A 174 11.19 -23.92 12.93
CA PRO A 174 12.61 -24.23 13.07
C PRO A 174 13.43 -23.80 11.87
N LYS A 175 14.69 -23.44 12.09
CA LYS A 175 15.64 -23.09 11.04
C LYS A 175 15.74 -24.17 9.98
N SER A 176 15.74 -23.77 8.72
CA SER A 176 15.81 -24.66 7.57
C SER A 176 16.42 -23.94 6.37
N GLN A 177 17.02 -24.65 5.44
CA GLN A 177 17.43 -24.04 4.19
C GLN A 177 16.23 -23.76 3.27
N VAL A 178 16.38 -22.78 2.38
CA VAL A 178 15.35 -22.42 1.40
C VAL A 178 14.97 -23.61 0.52
N THR A 179 15.96 -24.25 -0.07
CA THR A 179 15.79 -25.44 -0.93
C THR A 179 17.13 -26.08 -1.24
N ASP A 180 17.13 -27.36 -1.56
CA ASP A 180 18.25 -28.12 -2.15
C ASP A 180 18.03 -28.38 -3.66
N ARG A 181 16.88 -27.99 -4.19
CA ARG A 181 16.46 -28.25 -5.57
C ARG A 181 16.98 -27.18 -6.52
N GLN A 182 17.73 -27.61 -7.56
CA GLN A 182 18.31 -26.70 -8.56
C GLN A 182 17.26 -25.94 -9.39
N ASP A 183 16.11 -26.59 -9.70
CA ASP A 183 15.02 -25.96 -10.43
C ASP A 183 14.39 -24.79 -9.63
N VAL A 184 14.24 -24.95 -8.31
CA VAL A 184 13.75 -23.89 -7.43
C VAL A 184 14.78 -22.76 -7.31
N LEU A 185 16.08 -23.08 -7.19
CA LEU A 185 17.16 -22.06 -7.17
C LEU A 185 17.17 -21.21 -8.46
N GLN A 186 16.92 -21.83 -9.62
CA GLN A 186 16.79 -21.10 -10.88
C GLN A 186 15.60 -20.15 -10.88
N LEU A 187 14.45 -20.57 -10.33
CA LEU A 187 13.27 -19.71 -10.19
C LEU A 187 13.53 -18.52 -9.25
N LEU A 188 14.29 -18.73 -8.16
CA LEU A 188 14.70 -17.64 -7.27
C LEU A 188 15.61 -16.62 -7.98
N ALA A 189 16.55 -17.11 -8.78
CA ALA A 189 17.45 -16.24 -9.55
C ALA A 189 16.73 -15.45 -10.66
N GLN A 190 15.56 -15.88 -11.08
CA GLN A 190 14.75 -15.27 -12.13
C GLN A 190 13.54 -14.48 -11.55
N MET A 191 13.53 -14.20 -10.24
CA MET A 191 12.42 -13.45 -9.67
C MET A 191 12.25 -12.08 -10.35
N PRO A 192 11.02 -11.66 -10.64
CA PRO A 192 10.78 -10.35 -11.21
C PRO A 192 10.99 -9.23 -10.17
N ASP A 193 11.23 -8.01 -10.63
CA ASP A 193 11.15 -6.85 -9.76
C ASP A 193 9.69 -6.58 -9.39
N VAL A 194 9.41 -6.49 -8.08
CA VAL A 194 8.07 -6.22 -7.54
C VAL A 194 7.49 -4.89 -8.05
N LEU A 195 8.32 -3.90 -8.29
CA LEU A 195 7.89 -2.58 -8.78
C LEU A 195 7.35 -2.64 -10.21
N THR A 196 7.73 -3.66 -10.99
CA THR A 196 7.20 -3.87 -12.35
C THR A 196 5.77 -4.41 -12.39
N LEU A 197 5.23 -4.84 -11.23
CA LEU A 197 3.86 -5.35 -11.15
C LEU A 197 2.80 -4.26 -11.35
N TRP A 198 3.18 -3.00 -11.19
CA TRP A 198 2.29 -1.85 -11.37
C TRP A 198 2.84 -0.91 -12.42
N LYS A 199 1.93 -0.36 -13.20
CA LYS A 199 2.27 0.75 -14.09
C LYS A 199 2.20 2.04 -13.29
N GLU A 200 3.27 2.81 -13.32
CA GLU A 200 3.29 4.16 -12.76
C GLU A 200 2.29 5.06 -13.52
N PRO A 201 1.38 5.75 -12.82
CA PRO A 201 0.49 6.73 -13.43
C PRO A 201 1.26 7.98 -13.86
N SER A 202 0.81 8.63 -14.91
CA SER A 202 1.32 9.96 -15.25
C SER A 202 0.82 11.01 -14.25
N ILE A 203 1.54 12.13 -14.13
CA ILE A 203 1.09 13.27 -13.32
C ILE A 203 -0.31 13.73 -13.75
N ALA A 204 -0.56 13.81 -15.05
CA ALA A 204 -1.87 14.19 -15.61
C ALA A 204 -2.99 13.20 -15.20
N ASP A 205 -2.72 11.88 -15.11
CA ASP A 205 -3.69 10.90 -14.64
C ASP A 205 -4.04 11.12 -13.16
N LEU A 206 -3.05 11.45 -12.32
CA LEU A 206 -3.26 11.71 -10.90
C LEU A 206 -4.02 13.03 -10.68
N GLU A 207 -3.72 14.07 -11.45
CA GLU A 207 -4.45 15.34 -11.44
C GLU A 207 -5.91 15.16 -11.89
N ASP A 208 -6.17 14.32 -12.92
CA ASP A 208 -7.53 14.00 -13.34
C ASP A 208 -8.29 13.20 -12.26
N ILE A 209 -7.62 12.27 -11.57
CA ILE A 209 -8.19 11.55 -10.42
C ILE A 209 -8.58 12.55 -9.33
N LEU A 210 -7.67 13.43 -8.94
CA LEU A 210 -7.89 14.43 -7.90
C LEU A 210 -9.03 15.38 -8.25
N ARG A 211 -9.05 15.91 -9.47
CA ARG A 211 -10.11 16.77 -9.98
C ARG A 211 -11.48 16.08 -9.89
N ARG A 212 -11.60 14.85 -10.41
CA ARG A 212 -12.86 14.10 -10.38
C ARG A 212 -13.28 13.72 -8.96
N PHE A 213 -12.34 13.43 -8.08
CA PHE A 213 -12.63 13.15 -6.67
C PHE A 213 -13.26 14.38 -6.01
N THR A 214 -12.70 15.56 -6.22
CA THR A 214 -13.23 16.82 -5.67
C THR A 214 -14.58 17.23 -6.29
N GLU A 215 -14.74 17.07 -7.61
CA GLU A 215 -16.00 17.35 -8.32
C GLU A 215 -17.15 16.42 -7.87
N ASN A 216 -16.83 15.16 -7.51
CA ASN A 216 -17.82 14.17 -7.06
C ASN A 216 -18.07 14.20 -5.54
N GLY A 217 -17.85 15.33 -4.88
CA GLY A 217 -18.10 15.49 -3.45
C GLY A 217 -17.23 14.58 -2.58
N ASN A 218 -15.97 14.40 -2.94
CA ASN A 218 -14.97 13.59 -2.24
C ASN A 218 -15.31 12.08 -2.17
N THR A 219 -15.97 11.58 -3.21
CA THR A 219 -16.25 10.14 -3.36
C THR A 219 -15.23 9.46 -4.27
N LYS A 220 -15.02 8.16 -4.06
CA LYS A 220 -14.09 7.36 -4.88
C LYS A 220 -14.42 7.42 -6.36
N VAL A 221 -13.42 7.72 -7.18
CA VAL A 221 -13.57 7.82 -8.64
C VAL A 221 -13.04 6.59 -9.36
N ASP A 222 -13.61 6.31 -10.55
CA ASP A 222 -13.06 5.30 -11.44
C ASP A 222 -11.77 5.81 -12.07
N VAL A 223 -10.74 4.99 -12.06
CA VAL A 223 -9.51 5.27 -12.81
C VAL A 223 -9.82 5.00 -14.28
N LYS A 224 -9.69 6.00 -15.15
CA LYS A 224 -9.80 5.79 -16.59
C LYS A 224 -8.79 4.72 -16.99
N GLN A 225 -9.24 3.68 -17.67
CA GLN A 225 -8.44 2.49 -17.99
C GLN A 225 -7.23 2.82 -18.88
N GLY A 226 -6.18 3.30 -18.22
CA GLY A 226 -4.82 3.36 -18.71
C GLY A 226 -3.95 2.52 -17.79
N ASN A 227 -4.18 1.20 -17.74
CA ASN A 227 -3.26 0.22 -17.16
C ASN A 227 -2.90 0.33 -15.67
N ASN A 228 -3.83 0.22 -14.75
CA ASN A 228 -3.48 -0.04 -13.35
C ASN A 228 -3.74 -1.49 -12.98
N SER A 229 -2.66 -2.18 -12.67
CA SER A 229 -2.62 -3.60 -12.32
C SER A 229 -2.97 -3.85 -10.87
N ALA A 230 -3.63 -4.95 -10.65
CA ALA A 230 -3.70 -5.80 -9.47
C ALA A 230 -3.20 -5.25 -8.13
N ALA A 231 -3.94 -4.32 -7.53
CA ALA A 231 -3.82 -4.10 -6.11
C ALA A 231 -4.74 -5.07 -5.33
N PRO A 232 -4.33 -5.55 -4.15
CA PRO A 232 -5.16 -6.41 -3.33
C PRO A 232 -6.42 -5.68 -2.88
N ASN A 233 -7.56 -6.25 -3.21
CA ASN A 233 -8.88 -5.75 -2.82
C ASN A 233 -8.98 -5.70 -1.29
N ARG A 234 -9.05 -4.50 -0.72
CA ARG A 234 -9.41 -4.31 0.67
C ARG A 234 -10.91 -4.58 0.75
N ASN A 235 -11.33 -5.63 1.47
CA ASN A 235 -12.75 -5.90 1.72
C ASN A 235 -13.46 -4.59 2.08
N GLN A 236 -14.42 -4.19 1.26
CA GLN A 236 -15.33 -3.10 1.56
C GLN A 236 -16.19 -3.54 2.75
N GLY A 237 -15.83 -3.08 3.94
CA GLY A 237 -16.73 -3.07 5.06
C GLY A 237 -17.74 -1.96 4.84
N ALA A 238 -19.00 -2.32 4.68
CA ALA A 238 -20.12 -1.38 4.61
C ALA A 238 -20.09 -0.46 5.84
N GLY A 239 -20.26 0.85 5.60
CA GLY A 239 -20.40 1.83 6.67
C GLY A 239 -21.61 1.52 7.53
N ILE A 240 -21.38 1.39 8.82
CA ILE A 240 -22.43 1.42 9.83
C ILE A 240 -22.09 2.55 10.79
N THR A 241 -22.97 3.54 10.82
CA THR A 241 -23.02 4.57 11.87
C THR A 241 -23.40 3.90 13.19
N GLY A 242 -22.45 3.75 14.08
CA GLY A 242 -22.66 3.25 15.43
C GLY A 242 -21.88 4.09 16.43
N THR A 243 -22.62 4.79 17.29
CA THR A 243 -22.12 5.55 18.43
C THR A 243 -21.39 4.61 19.39
N ALA A 244 -20.10 4.84 19.65
CA ALA A 244 -19.34 4.08 20.63
C ALA A 244 -19.21 4.85 21.96
N PRO A 245 -19.32 4.17 23.11
CA PRO A 245 -18.99 4.74 24.41
C PRO A 245 -17.49 4.67 24.66
N GLY A 246 -17.00 5.69 25.36
CA GLY A 246 -15.68 6.03 25.83
C GLY A 246 -14.57 4.96 25.89
N SER A 247 -13.47 5.25 25.25
CA SER A 247 -12.23 4.49 25.37
C SER A 247 -11.18 5.29 26.15
N VAL A 248 -10.61 4.61 27.14
CA VAL A 248 -9.47 5.00 27.96
C VAL A 248 -8.21 5.08 27.09
N PRO A 249 -7.32 6.07 27.22
CA PRO A 249 -6.12 6.16 26.42
C PRO A 249 -5.06 5.17 26.86
N THR A 250 -4.62 4.31 25.96
CA THR A 250 -3.41 3.47 26.14
C THR A 250 -2.15 4.28 25.78
N PRO A 251 -1.07 4.18 26.55
CA PRO A 251 0.16 4.91 26.26
C PRO A 251 0.91 4.34 25.05
N SER A 252 1.39 5.26 24.21
CA SER A 252 2.20 4.96 23.03
C SER A 252 3.64 4.57 23.42
N PRO A 253 4.24 3.53 22.84
CA PRO A 253 5.58 3.06 23.20
C PRO A 253 6.73 3.69 22.40
N TYR A 254 6.55 4.84 21.73
CA TYR A 254 7.64 5.47 20.98
C TYR A 254 8.23 6.67 21.71
N PRO A 255 9.55 6.76 21.87
CA PRO A 255 10.20 7.91 22.49
C PRO A 255 10.14 9.14 21.56
N ASN A 256 9.75 10.28 22.13
CA ASN A 256 9.78 11.60 21.49
C ASN A 256 11.22 11.99 21.14
N LEU A 257 11.53 12.01 19.84
CA LEU A 257 12.72 12.70 19.34
C LEU A 257 12.40 14.18 19.14
N ASN A 258 12.87 14.98 20.10
CA ASN A 258 12.80 16.44 20.06
C ASN A 258 13.80 16.97 19.02
N ILE A 259 13.35 17.29 17.82
CA ILE A 259 14.13 18.07 16.84
C ILE A 259 13.63 19.51 16.91
N ALA A 260 14.48 20.39 17.44
CA ALA A 260 14.22 21.82 17.50
C ALA A 260 14.13 22.39 16.08
N GLN A 261 12.95 22.95 15.73
CA GLN A 261 12.76 23.76 14.53
C GLN A 261 13.01 25.23 14.83
N PRO A 262 13.65 26.00 13.93
CA PRO A 262 13.77 27.45 14.07
C PRO A 262 12.42 28.10 13.76
N GLN A 263 11.94 28.90 14.72
CA GLN A 263 10.71 29.68 14.60
C GLN A 263 10.95 30.94 13.76
N THR A 264 10.28 31.05 12.61
CA THR A 264 10.01 32.29 11.94
C THR A 264 8.53 32.67 12.16
N PRO A 265 8.19 33.91 12.53
CA PRO A 265 6.80 34.27 12.80
C PRO A 265 5.99 34.42 11.52
N LEU A 266 4.82 33.76 11.46
CA LEU A 266 3.85 33.84 10.39
C LEU A 266 2.98 35.12 10.53
N PRO A 267 2.58 35.77 9.44
CA PRO A 267 1.67 36.90 9.49
C PRO A 267 0.24 36.47 9.86
N ASN A 268 -0.35 37.22 10.75
CA ASN A 268 -1.69 37.08 11.29
C ASN A 268 -2.74 37.34 10.19
N VAL A 269 -3.49 36.30 9.78
CA VAL A 269 -4.64 36.43 8.88
C VAL A 269 -5.92 36.15 9.65
N ASN A 270 -6.70 37.23 9.86
CA ASN A 270 -8.03 37.20 10.47
C ASN A 270 -8.99 36.42 9.55
N VAL A 271 -9.50 35.26 9.95
CA VAL A 271 -10.53 34.50 9.25
C VAL A 271 -11.84 34.57 10.02
N PRO A 272 -12.95 34.99 9.40
CA PRO A 272 -14.25 35.02 10.08
C PRO A 272 -14.78 33.60 10.31
N VAL A 273 -15.29 33.39 11.53
CA VAL A 273 -15.94 32.12 11.92
C VAL A 273 -17.34 32.10 11.32
N GLY A 274 -17.49 31.41 10.18
CA GLY A 274 -18.76 31.09 9.54
C GLY A 274 -18.89 29.57 9.36
N THR A 275 -20.10 29.05 9.46
CA THR A 275 -20.49 27.65 9.26
C THR A 275 -19.97 27.12 7.90
N ASN A 276 -18.80 26.49 7.90
CA ASN A 276 -18.06 26.21 6.67
C ASN A 276 -18.26 24.77 6.21
N GLN A 277 -19.10 24.60 5.19
CA GLN A 277 -18.78 23.65 4.14
C GLN A 277 -17.50 24.16 3.46
N ILE A 278 -16.41 23.42 3.64
CA ILE A 278 -15.13 23.77 3.01
C ILE A 278 -15.29 23.56 1.51
N ASP A 279 -15.14 24.62 0.76
CA ASP A 279 -15.11 24.52 -0.71
C ASP A 279 -13.75 23.93 -1.15
N VAL A 280 -13.71 22.61 -1.14
CA VAL A 280 -12.55 21.81 -1.60
C VAL A 280 -12.20 22.16 -3.05
N ARG A 281 -13.20 22.57 -3.84
CA ARG A 281 -13.03 22.98 -5.24
C ARG A 281 -12.25 24.28 -5.34
N ALA A 282 -12.56 25.26 -4.50
CA ALA A 282 -11.80 26.52 -4.46
C ALA A 282 -10.33 26.29 -4.05
N SER A 283 -10.09 25.39 -3.11
CA SER A 283 -8.73 24.98 -2.69
C SER A 283 -7.99 24.28 -3.83
N PHE A 284 -8.66 23.41 -4.59
CA PHE A 284 -8.12 22.75 -5.76
C PHE A 284 -7.74 23.77 -6.86
N ASP A 285 -8.67 24.65 -7.24
CA ASP A 285 -8.43 25.69 -8.26
C ASP A 285 -7.27 26.60 -7.89
N GLN A 286 -7.14 26.98 -6.62
CA GLN A 286 -6.05 27.78 -6.13
C GLN A 286 -4.69 27.07 -6.21
N TYR A 287 -4.68 25.75 -6.01
CA TYR A 287 -3.47 24.93 -6.10
C TYR A 287 -2.95 24.84 -7.54
N PHE A 288 -3.82 24.57 -8.50
CA PHE A 288 -3.42 24.36 -9.90
C PHE A 288 -3.21 25.65 -10.69
N LYS A 289 -3.92 26.73 -10.39
CA LYS A 289 -3.71 28.05 -11.03
C LYS A 289 -2.35 28.70 -10.68
N LYS A 290 -1.72 28.31 -9.58
CA LYS A 290 -0.38 28.80 -9.20
C LYS A 290 0.77 28.05 -9.88
N GLN A 291 0.52 26.98 -10.60
CA GLN A 291 1.55 26.16 -11.26
C GLN A 291 1.53 26.26 -12.80
N ALA A 292 0.60 27.01 -13.39
CA ALA A 292 0.52 27.41 -14.78
C ALA A 292 1.08 28.82 -14.98
#